data_486705e9e890c66483318361c8c95fee
#
_entry.id   486705e9e890c66483318361c8c95fee
#
_cell.length_a   1.000
_cell.length_b   1.000
_cell.length_c   1.000
_cell.angle_alpha   90.00
_cell.angle_beta   90.00
_cell.angle_gamma   90.00
#
_symmetry.space_group_name_H-M   'P 1'
#
loop_
_entity.id
_entity.type
_entity.pdbx_description
1 polymer ?
#
loop_
_entity_poly.entity_id
_entity_poly.type
_entity_poly.pdbx_seq_one_letter_code
_entity_poly.pdbx_strand_id
1 'polypeptide(L)'
;MKKGSIERRRRGLFFATPQLTHQIRRFIAARFFLYLGAMCSYFIGVMGTLTFSMGAGVGDNAIAVGLLNLCIVIGQIRGGALLDRIGPRVFFRLASFGLILSGLLYQVVGTSIAGVFLGAAVFGMTWGIADTVPRAFPAYFTADLDELKRINALVTLTGNLAIVIGPIAGGAIALVAPTQAVFLFMVACAAISLIPGWGIEALREPEVAAGSADEGFDAPSGSVSAGFSVIFGSKVLTLLFWATMLSFMGYGAFDPLESLFYRDVLKVGAAWMGWLSALSGVGGLLGAAIAGVLPPRFVNVRALLVVLFVTGAGSLLYVATPYVLVACAGQFILGVAFSAFGPIKDTLVQIHTPLDRIGRVNAAMGAGNNLAGAIPLLCAPALAHIMGVQGTLVAAGVLVVVVPLAILIMRGREIGDLVDEERAREAGCFADEGRAGGVCGFGDDGLAGGQSKGL
;
A
#
# COMPACT_ATOMS: atom_id res chain seq x y z
N MET A 1 43.24 2.68 -5.50
CA MET A 1 41.84 2.95 -5.08
C MET A 1 40.79 3.02 -6.19
N LYS A 2 41.08 2.83 -7.49
CA LYS A 2 40.08 2.90 -8.59
C LYS A 2 39.47 1.56 -9.04
N LYS A 3 40.00 0.39 -8.65
CA LYS A 3 39.42 -0.91 -9.00
C LYS A 3 38.18 -1.29 -8.17
N GLY A 4 38.05 -0.86 -6.93
CA GLY A 4 36.90 -1.18 -6.07
C GLY A 4 35.59 -0.45 -6.42
N SER A 5 35.66 0.70 -7.12
CA SER A 5 34.47 1.46 -7.52
C SER A 5 33.81 0.92 -8.81
N ILE A 6 34.57 0.24 -9.67
CA ILE A 6 34.07 -0.37 -10.91
C ILE A 6 33.40 -1.71 -10.62
N GLU A 7 33.92 -2.47 -9.66
CA GLU A 7 33.30 -3.72 -9.21
C GLU A 7 31.95 -3.48 -8.48
N ARG A 8 31.83 -2.41 -7.70
CA ARG A 8 30.54 -2.03 -7.07
C ARG A 8 29.47 -1.65 -8.10
N ARG A 9 29.83 -1.05 -9.24
CA ARG A 9 28.86 -0.68 -10.29
C ARG A 9 28.34 -1.88 -11.10
N ARG A 10 29.10 -2.98 -11.20
CA ARG A 10 28.65 -4.20 -11.89
C ARG A 10 27.75 -5.11 -11.04
N ARG A 11 27.73 -4.94 -9.72
CA ARG A 11 26.85 -5.70 -8.80
C ARG A 11 25.37 -5.29 -8.88
N GLY A 12 24.97 -4.33 -9.69
CA GLY A 12 23.61 -3.81 -9.77
C GLY A 12 22.51 -4.82 -10.14
N LEU A 13 22.84 -5.89 -10.90
CA LEU A 13 21.87 -6.89 -11.38
C LEU A 13 22.17 -8.34 -10.92
N PHE A 14 23.29 -8.60 -10.23
CA PHE A 14 23.69 -9.93 -9.81
C PHE A 14 23.76 -10.02 -8.28
N PHE A 15 23.18 -11.07 -7.74
CA PHE A 15 23.25 -11.45 -6.33
C PHE A 15 24.50 -12.31 -6.09
N ALA A 16 24.79 -12.63 -4.81
CA ALA A 16 26.03 -13.32 -4.42
C ALA A 16 26.29 -14.62 -5.17
N THR A 17 25.21 -15.35 -5.52
CA THR A 17 25.32 -16.58 -6.31
C THR A 17 24.47 -16.56 -7.58
N PRO A 18 24.89 -17.25 -8.66
CA PRO A 18 24.08 -17.42 -9.89
C PRO A 18 22.72 -18.08 -9.61
N GLN A 19 22.68 -19.04 -8.67
CA GLN A 19 21.46 -19.73 -8.28
C GLN A 19 20.47 -18.79 -7.61
N LEU A 20 20.92 -17.98 -6.67
CA LEU A 20 20.11 -16.93 -6.02
C LEU A 20 19.56 -15.95 -7.07
N THR A 21 20.41 -15.47 -7.97
CA THR A 21 20.01 -14.58 -9.07
C THR A 21 18.91 -15.21 -9.93
N HIS A 22 19.01 -16.50 -10.25
CA HIS A 22 18.04 -17.21 -11.06
C HIS A 22 16.70 -17.36 -10.37
N GLN A 23 16.68 -17.74 -9.07
CA GLN A 23 15.47 -17.89 -8.29
C GLN A 23 14.75 -16.54 -8.09
N ILE A 24 15.51 -15.48 -7.81
CA ILE A 24 14.93 -14.14 -7.66
C ILE A 24 14.31 -13.66 -8.97
N ARG A 25 14.96 -13.85 -10.12
CA ARG A 25 14.37 -13.47 -11.42
C ARG A 25 13.06 -14.21 -11.69
N ARG A 26 13.01 -15.51 -11.42
CA ARG A 26 11.79 -16.32 -11.55
C ARG A 26 10.68 -15.79 -10.64
N PHE A 27 11.01 -15.54 -9.38
CA PHE A 27 10.07 -15.02 -8.39
C PHE A 27 9.50 -13.65 -8.80
N ILE A 28 10.37 -12.71 -9.19
CA ILE A 28 9.96 -11.36 -9.59
C ILE A 28 9.08 -11.41 -10.84
N ALA A 29 9.43 -12.19 -11.85
CA ALA A 29 8.63 -12.35 -13.06
C ALA A 29 7.27 -12.99 -12.75
N ALA A 30 7.24 -14.09 -11.99
CA ALA A 30 6.03 -14.78 -11.61
C ALA A 30 5.08 -13.84 -10.84
N ARG A 31 5.61 -13.14 -9.84
CA ARG A 31 4.86 -12.19 -9.04
C ARG A 31 4.33 -11.02 -9.87
N PHE A 32 5.14 -10.45 -10.76
CA PHE A 32 4.72 -9.34 -11.60
C PHE A 32 3.45 -9.66 -12.39
N PHE A 33 3.42 -10.79 -13.09
CA PHE A 33 2.23 -11.20 -13.85
C PHE A 33 1.04 -11.46 -12.94
N LEU A 34 1.24 -12.13 -11.81
CA LEU A 34 0.17 -12.40 -10.86
C LEU A 34 -0.47 -11.10 -10.35
N TYR A 35 0.38 -10.13 -9.98
CA TYR A 35 -0.05 -8.84 -9.47
C TYR A 35 -0.69 -7.96 -10.56
N LEU A 36 -0.15 -8.00 -11.78
CA LEU A 36 -0.69 -7.29 -12.93
C LEU A 36 -2.13 -7.69 -13.23
N GLY A 37 -2.42 -8.98 -13.29
CA GLY A 37 -3.76 -9.48 -13.52
C GLY A 37 -4.73 -9.11 -12.40
N ALA A 38 -4.30 -9.20 -11.15
CA ALA A 38 -5.12 -8.84 -10.01
C ALA A 38 -5.44 -7.34 -9.96
N MET A 39 -4.45 -6.45 -10.21
CA MET A 39 -4.68 -5.00 -10.22
C MET A 39 -5.62 -4.57 -11.35
N CYS A 40 -5.51 -5.20 -12.51
CA CYS A 40 -6.44 -5.02 -13.63
C CYS A 40 -7.88 -5.35 -13.21
N SER A 41 -8.09 -6.50 -12.56
CA SER A 41 -9.40 -7.00 -12.14
C SER A 41 -10.01 -6.25 -10.96
N TYR A 42 -9.18 -5.80 -10.01
CA TYR A 42 -9.64 -5.05 -8.84
C TYR A 42 -10.38 -3.77 -9.27
N PHE A 43 -9.73 -2.92 -10.04
CA PHE A 43 -10.29 -1.62 -10.40
C PHE A 43 -11.41 -1.74 -11.45
N ILE A 44 -11.20 -2.45 -12.56
CA ILE A 44 -12.11 -2.44 -13.68
C ILE A 44 -13.03 -3.64 -13.68
N GLY A 45 -12.52 -4.80 -13.27
CA GLY A 45 -13.29 -6.04 -13.29
C GLY A 45 -14.51 -5.99 -12.39
N VAL A 46 -14.33 -5.71 -11.09
CA VAL A 46 -15.44 -5.72 -10.11
C VAL A 46 -16.28 -4.45 -10.25
N MET A 47 -15.69 -3.29 -10.01
CA MET A 47 -16.44 -2.02 -9.97
C MET A 47 -16.93 -1.58 -11.34
N GLY A 48 -16.10 -1.78 -12.39
CA GLY A 48 -16.49 -1.47 -13.76
C GLY A 48 -17.67 -2.31 -14.22
N THR A 49 -17.72 -3.61 -13.89
CA THR A 49 -18.83 -4.50 -14.23
C THR A 49 -20.13 -4.06 -13.54
N LEU A 50 -20.10 -3.80 -12.22
CA LEU A 50 -21.27 -3.32 -11.50
C LEU A 50 -21.77 -2.00 -12.08
N THR A 51 -20.89 -1.02 -12.24
CA THR A 51 -21.28 0.34 -12.60
C THR A 51 -21.69 0.47 -14.07
N PHE A 52 -20.86 -0.04 -14.99
CA PHE A 52 -21.05 0.21 -16.43
C PHE A 52 -21.82 -0.90 -17.15
N SER A 53 -21.67 -2.17 -16.74
CA SER A 53 -22.37 -3.27 -17.40
C SER A 53 -23.74 -3.53 -16.77
N MET A 54 -23.90 -3.36 -15.45
CA MET A 54 -25.14 -3.66 -14.74
C MET A 54 -25.92 -2.42 -14.30
N GLY A 55 -25.33 -1.22 -14.40
CA GLY A 55 -25.98 0.01 -13.96
C GLY A 55 -26.21 0.07 -12.45
N ALA A 56 -25.43 -0.68 -11.66
CA ALA A 56 -25.56 -0.77 -10.22
C ALA A 56 -25.39 0.59 -9.52
N GLY A 57 -26.02 0.71 -8.36
CA GLY A 57 -26.00 1.90 -7.54
C GLY A 57 -24.84 1.95 -6.53
N VAL A 58 -24.85 3.00 -5.70
CA VAL A 58 -23.81 3.22 -4.66
C VAL A 58 -23.81 2.08 -3.65
N GLY A 59 -24.99 1.58 -3.25
CA GLY A 59 -25.12 0.51 -2.24
C GLY A 59 -24.45 -0.78 -2.73
N ASP A 60 -24.70 -1.17 -4.00
CA ASP A 60 -24.13 -2.38 -4.56
C ASP A 60 -22.60 -2.29 -4.67
N ASN A 61 -22.08 -1.13 -5.10
CA ASN A 61 -20.63 -0.90 -5.17
C ASN A 61 -20.00 -0.94 -3.76
N ALA A 62 -20.62 -0.33 -2.76
CA ALA A 62 -20.12 -0.34 -1.38
C ALA A 62 -20.10 -1.76 -0.79
N ILE A 63 -21.16 -2.56 -1.03
CA ILE A 63 -21.21 -3.96 -0.60
C ILE A 63 -20.11 -4.77 -1.30
N ALA A 64 -19.95 -4.63 -2.61
CA ALA A 64 -18.93 -5.36 -3.35
C ALA A 64 -17.51 -5.03 -2.88
N VAL A 65 -17.19 -3.75 -2.70
CA VAL A 65 -15.89 -3.28 -2.20
C VAL A 65 -15.66 -3.73 -0.77
N GLY A 66 -16.67 -3.59 0.10
CA GLY A 66 -16.60 -4.05 1.48
C GLY A 66 -16.35 -5.55 1.60
N LEU A 67 -17.10 -6.35 0.83
CA LEU A 67 -16.94 -7.80 0.78
C LEU A 67 -15.58 -8.22 0.20
N LEU A 68 -15.14 -7.58 -0.87
CA LEU A 68 -13.85 -7.79 -1.48
C LEU A 68 -12.71 -7.55 -0.46
N ASN A 69 -12.70 -6.39 0.19
CA ASN A 69 -11.67 -6.01 1.17
C ASN A 69 -11.70 -6.91 2.40
N LEU A 70 -12.87 -7.27 2.91
CA LEU A 70 -13.01 -8.22 4.01
C LEU A 70 -12.41 -9.58 3.65
N CYS A 71 -12.73 -10.10 2.46
CA CYS A 71 -12.20 -11.36 1.97
C CYS A 71 -10.68 -11.29 1.70
N ILE A 72 -10.15 -10.14 1.25
CA ILE A 72 -8.69 -9.94 1.13
C ILE A 72 -8.03 -10.09 2.51
N VAL A 73 -8.54 -9.44 3.55
CA VAL A 73 -7.98 -9.51 4.90
C VAL A 73 -8.02 -10.97 5.43
N ILE A 74 -9.14 -11.64 5.27
CA ILE A 74 -9.27 -13.06 5.67
C ILE A 74 -8.27 -13.92 4.88
N GLY A 75 -8.13 -13.67 3.58
CA GLY A 75 -7.18 -14.36 2.71
C GLY A 75 -5.72 -14.14 3.14
N GLN A 76 -5.34 -12.92 3.51
CA GLN A 76 -4.00 -12.59 3.99
C GLN A 76 -3.67 -13.33 5.30
N ILE A 77 -4.60 -13.34 6.26
CA ILE A 77 -4.43 -14.06 7.53
C ILE A 77 -4.24 -15.56 7.27
N ARG A 78 -5.12 -16.17 6.44
CA ARG A 78 -5.03 -17.59 6.10
C ARG A 78 -3.81 -17.92 5.24
N GLY A 79 -3.40 -17.00 4.38
CA GLY A 79 -2.27 -17.14 3.48
C GLY A 79 -0.95 -17.32 4.22
N GLY A 80 -0.69 -16.57 5.30
CA GLY A 80 0.50 -16.75 6.12
C GLY A 80 0.59 -18.14 6.71
N ALA A 81 -0.46 -18.59 7.41
CA ALA A 81 -0.51 -19.92 8.00
C ALA A 81 -0.44 -21.07 6.96
N LEU A 82 -0.99 -20.85 5.77
CA LEU A 82 -0.92 -21.83 4.70
C LEU A 82 0.50 -21.93 4.12
N LEU A 83 1.18 -20.78 3.91
CA LEU A 83 2.56 -20.75 3.43
C LEU A 83 3.51 -21.53 4.35
N ASP A 84 3.38 -21.35 5.67
CA ASP A 84 4.22 -22.03 6.65
C ASP A 84 4.03 -23.55 6.64
N ARG A 85 2.81 -24.02 6.30
CA ARG A 85 2.49 -25.46 6.25
C ARG A 85 2.96 -26.15 4.97
N ILE A 86 2.80 -25.52 3.82
CA ILE A 86 3.00 -26.18 2.51
C ILE A 86 4.26 -25.72 1.77
N GLY A 87 4.94 -24.72 2.32
CA GLY A 87 6.15 -24.14 1.75
C GLY A 87 5.92 -23.26 0.50
N PRO A 88 6.91 -22.44 0.12
CA PRO A 88 6.73 -21.38 -0.88
C PRO A 88 6.39 -21.90 -2.29
N ARG A 89 6.94 -23.04 -2.70
CA ARG A 89 6.73 -23.63 -4.02
C ARG A 89 5.28 -24.05 -4.28
N VAL A 90 4.71 -24.81 -3.34
CA VAL A 90 3.34 -25.29 -3.44
C VAL A 90 2.37 -24.14 -3.24
N PHE A 91 2.67 -23.27 -2.28
CA PHE A 91 1.88 -22.08 -1.98
C PHE A 91 1.71 -21.18 -3.20
N PHE A 92 2.80 -20.86 -3.92
CA PHE A 92 2.73 -20.01 -5.10
C PHE A 92 1.84 -20.61 -6.19
N ARG A 93 1.94 -21.91 -6.43
CA ARG A 93 1.10 -22.64 -7.38
C ARG A 93 -0.37 -22.57 -6.99
N LEU A 94 -0.68 -22.84 -5.72
CA LEU A 94 -2.07 -22.76 -5.21
C LEU A 94 -2.64 -21.34 -5.32
N ALA A 95 -1.86 -20.30 -5.00
CA ALA A 95 -2.27 -18.93 -5.16
C ALA A 95 -2.58 -18.60 -6.63
N SER A 96 -1.72 -19.02 -7.56
CA SER A 96 -1.92 -18.82 -9.01
C SER A 96 -3.15 -19.58 -9.53
N PHE A 97 -3.32 -20.85 -9.15
CA PHE A 97 -4.51 -21.64 -9.51
C PHE A 97 -5.78 -21.07 -8.88
N GLY A 98 -5.72 -20.56 -7.65
CA GLY A 98 -6.83 -19.88 -7.00
C GLY A 98 -7.30 -18.67 -7.81
N LEU A 99 -6.37 -17.83 -8.29
CA LEU A 99 -6.71 -16.68 -9.12
C LEU A 99 -7.25 -17.09 -10.51
N ILE A 100 -6.71 -18.15 -11.12
CA ILE A 100 -7.28 -18.70 -12.37
C ILE A 100 -8.72 -19.14 -12.13
N LEU A 101 -8.96 -19.93 -11.09
CA LEU A 101 -10.30 -20.43 -10.77
C LEU A 101 -11.26 -19.28 -10.46
N SER A 102 -10.84 -18.28 -9.69
CA SER A 102 -11.67 -17.12 -9.36
C SER A 102 -12.04 -16.32 -10.62
N GLY A 103 -11.10 -16.14 -11.55
CA GLY A 103 -11.35 -15.43 -12.80
C GLY A 103 -12.31 -16.20 -13.72
N LEU A 104 -12.16 -17.52 -13.83
CA LEU A 104 -13.09 -18.38 -14.58
C LEU A 104 -14.48 -18.41 -13.93
N LEU A 105 -14.56 -18.52 -12.61
CA LEU A 105 -15.81 -18.45 -11.87
C LEU A 105 -16.54 -17.13 -12.15
N TYR A 106 -15.81 -16.01 -12.17
CA TYR A 106 -16.40 -14.70 -12.44
C TYR A 106 -17.05 -14.61 -13.82
N GLN A 107 -16.55 -15.32 -14.85
CA GLN A 107 -17.20 -15.39 -16.16
C GLN A 107 -18.57 -16.06 -16.09
N VAL A 108 -18.76 -17.02 -15.17
CA VAL A 108 -20.02 -17.74 -15.01
C VAL A 108 -21.01 -16.96 -14.14
N VAL A 109 -20.55 -16.49 -12.98
CA VAL A 109 -21.44 -15.86 -11.98
C VAL A 109 -21.59 -14.36 -12.18
N GLY A 110 -20.66 -13.68 -12.82
CA GLY A 110 -20.60 -12.24 -12.98
C GLY A 110 -21.64 -11.62 -13.91
N THR A 111 -22.72 -12.36 -14.22
CA THR A 111 -23.86 -11.92 -15.04
C THR A 111 -24.99 -11.30 -14.22
N SER A 112 -24.92 -11.36 -12.90
CA SER A 112 -25.89 -10.79 -11.96
C SER A 112 -25.19 -10.09 -10.81
N ILE A 113 -25.84 -9.13 -10.16
CA ILE A 113 -25.28 -8.37 -9.01
C ILE A 113 -24.86 -9.34 -7.88
N ALA A 114 -25.72 -10.30 -7.54
CA ALA A 114 -25.38 -11.32 -6.53
C ALA A 114 -24.19 -12.19 -6.96
N GLY A 115 -24.09 -12.51 -8.24
CA GLY A 115 -22.95 -13.24 -8.80
C GLY A 115 -21.65 -12.42 -8.73
N VAL A 116 -21.72 -11.10 -8.98
CA VAL A 116 -20.56 -10.22 -8.82
C VAL A 116 -20.11 -10.18 -7.35
N PHE A 117 -21.03 -10.14 -6.38
CA PHE A 117 -20.69 -10.22 -4.96
C PHE A 117 -19.95 -11.52 -4.61
N LEU A 118 -20.47 -12.66 -5.10
CA LEU A 118 -19.81 -13.94 -4.92
C LEU A 118 -18.42 -13.97 -5.58
N GLY A 119 -18.34 -13.50 -6.83
CA GLY A 119 -17.09 -13.40 -7.57
C GLY A 119 -16.07 -12.48 -6.88
N ALA A 120 -16.50 -11.33 -6.35
CA ALA A 120 -15.67 -10.39 -5.60
C ALA A 120 -15.16 -11.03 -4.29
N ALA A 121 -16.00 -11.78 -3.58
CA ALA A 121 -15.59 -12.50 -2.37
C ALA A 121 -14.53 -13.57 -2.65
N VAL A 122 -14.73 -14.40 -3.69
CA VAL A 122 -13.78 -15.44 -4.08
C VAL A 122 -12.48 -14.83 -4.60
N PHE A 123 -12.58 -13.78 -5.43
CA PHE A 123 -11.40 -13.05 -5.90
C PHE A 123 -10.65 -12.40 -4.73
N GLY A 124 -11.35 -11.72 -3.81
CA GLY A 124 -10.74 -11.12 -2.63
C GLY A 124 -9.99 -12.13 -1.77
N MET A 125 -10.60 -13.30 -1.50
CA MET A 125 -9.98 -14.37 -0.74
C MET A 125 -8.70 -14.89 -1.42
N THR A 126 -8.78 -15.22 -2.71
CA THR A 126 -7.64 -15.76 -3.47
C THR A 126 -6.55 -14.72 -3.66
N TRP A 127 -6.94 -13.47 -3.89
CA TRP A 127 -6.00 -12.35 -3.97
C TRP A 127 -5.32 -12.10 -2.62
N GLY A 128 -6.05 -12.09 -1.51
CA GLY A 128 -5.48 -11.95 -0.17
C GLY A 128 -4.44 -13.01 0.14
N ILE A 129 -4.71 -14.27 -0.22
CA ILE A 129 -3.73 -15.36 -0.13
C ILE A 129 -2.50 -15.05 -0.98
N ALA A 130 -2.67 -14.66 -2.24
CA ALA A 130 -1.57 -14.35 -3.15
C ALA A 130 -0.73 -13.13 -2.71
N ASP A 131 -1.34 -12.14 -2.05
CA ASP A 131 -0.66 -10.94 -1.58
C ASP A 131 0.28 -11.19 -0.37
N THR A 132 0.24 -12.37 0.24
CA THR A 132 1.24 -12.77 1.24
C THR A 132 2.59 -13.14 0.61
N VAL A 133 2.61 -13.54 -0.67
CA VAL A 133 3.81 -13.95 -1.41
C VAL A 133 4.94 -12.92 -1.34
N PRO A 134 4.74 -11.63 -1.69
CA PRO A 134 5.82 -10.66 -1.72
C PRO A 134 6.41 -10.34 -0.34
N ARG A 135 5.66 -10.57 0.72
CA ARG A 135 6.06 -10.23 2.10
C ARG A 135 6.90 -11.32 2.73
N ALA A 136 6.63 -12.58 2.40
CA ALA A 136 7.26 -13.72 3.06
C ALA A 136 8.38 -14.37 2.23
N PHE A 137 8.24 -14.45 0.91
CA PHE A 137 9.16 -15.17 0.04
C PHE A 137 10.62 -14.72 0.07
N PRO A 138 10.95 -13.42 0.19
CA PRO A 138 12.35 -12.98 0.23
C PRO A 138 13.18 -13.69 1.30
N ALA A 139 12.59 -14.02 2.45
CA ALA A 139 13.26 -14.70 3.56
C ALA A 139 13.64 -16.17 3.25
N TYR A 140 12.95 -16.80 2.29
CA TYR A 140 13.28 -18.15 1.83
C TYR A 140 14.47 -18.22 0.85
N PHE A 141 14.93 -17.06 0.35
CA PHE A 141 16.05 -17.00 -0.59
C PHE A 141 17.37 -16.67 0.08
N THR A 142 17.39 -15.75 1.04
CA THR A 142 18.61 -15.29 1.69
C THR A 142 18.37 -14.81 3.13
N ALA A 143 19.42 -14.89 3.96
CA ALA A 143 19.48 -14.24 5.28
C ALA A 143 20.36 -12.98 5.25
N ASP A 144 21.07 -12.72 4.15
CA ASP A 144 21.88 -11.53 4.01
C ASP A 144 21.00 -10.30 3.91
N LEU A 145 21.19 -9.34 4.82
CA LEU A 145 20.35 -8.15 4.93
C LEU A 145 20.45 -7.25 3.69
N ASP A 146 21.60 -7.16 3.06
CA ASP A 146 21.78 -6.30 1.89
C ASP A 146 21.13 -6.93 0.65
N GLU A 147 21.21 -8.25 0.50
CA GLU A 147 20.49 -8.97 -0.54
C GLU A 147 18.97 -8.89 -0.31
N LEU A 148 18.52 -9.06 0.93
CA LEU A 148 17.10 -8.97 1.29
C LEU A 148 16.53 -7.58 0.98
N LYS A 149 17.26 -6.49 1.32
CA LYS A 149 16.88 -5.12 0.94
C LYS A 149 16.75 -4.97 -0.57
N ARG A 150 17.67 -5.55 -1.35
CA ARG A 150 17.63 -5.50 -2.82
C ARG A 150 16.46 -6.27 -3.40
N ILE A 151 16.14 -7.46 -2.86
CA ILE A 151 14.98 -8.25 -3.27
C ILE A 151 13.70 -7.46 -2.98
N ASN A 152 13.56 -6.89 -1.77
CA ASN A 152 12.41 -6.10 -1.39
C ASN A 152 12.25 -4.83 -2.25
N ALA A 153 13.34 -4.19 -2.64
CA ALA A 153 13.31 -3.06 -3.57
C ALA A 153 12.78 -3.48 -4.96
N LEU A 154 13.21 -4.64 -5.49
CA LEU A 154 12.69 -5.19 -6.75
C LEU A 154 11.22 -5.59 -6.64
N VAL A 155 10.82 -6.17 -5.52
CA VAL A 155 9.43 -6.51 -5.21
C VAL A 155 8.55 -5.26 -5.23
N THR A 156 8.99 -4.19 -4.60
CA THR A 156 8.28 -2.91 -4.56
C THR A 156 8.20 -2.27 -5.95
N LEU A 157 9.32 -2.21 -6.68
CA LEU A 157 9.37 -1.65 -8.02
C LEU A 157 8.41 -2.36 -8.98
N THR A 158 8.44 -3.69 -9.00
CA THR A 158 7.57 -4.48 -9.88
C THR A 158 6.10 -4.41 -9.46
N GLY A 159 5.82 -4.25 -8.15
CA GLY A 159 4.49 -3.97 -7.64
C GLY A 159 3.96 -2.64 -8.16
N ASN A 160 4.73 -1.58 -8.06
CA ASN A 160 4.36 -0.25 -8.54
C ASN A 160 4.13 -0.24 -10.07
N LEU A 161 4.97 -0.95 -10.83
CA LEU A 161 4.75 -1.12 -12.27
C LEU A 161 3.42 -1.82 -12.58
N ALA A 162 3.07 -2.86 -11.83
CA ALA A 162 1.80 -3.58 -12.01
C ALA A 162 0.58 -2.71 -11.64
N ILE A 163 0.69 -1.86 -10.61
CA ILE A 163 -0.35 -0.89 -10.22
C ILE A 163 -0.59 0.14 -11.35
N VAL A 164 0.44 0.50 -12.11
CA VAL A 164 0.30 1.42 -13.26
C VAL A 164 -0.22 0.69 -14.49
N ILE A 165 0.40 -0.43 -14.86
CA ILE A 165 0.12 -1.15 -16.11
C ILE A 165 -1.23 -1.89 -16.04
N GLY A 166 -1.61 -2.40 -14.86
CA GLY A 166 -2.86 -3.15 -14.67
C GLY A 166 -4.10 -2.36 -15.06
N PRO A 167 -4.36 -1.18 -14.50
CA PRO A 167 -5.48 -0.33 -14.92
C PRO A 167 -5.41 0.10 -16.38
N ILE A 168 -4.22 0.35 -16.94
CA ILE A 168 -4.06 0.64 -18.39
C ILE A 168 -4.55 -0.54 -19.23
N ALA A 169 -4.08 -1.75 -18.91
CA ALA A 169 -4.50 -2.95 -19.62
C ALA A 169 -6.01 -3.19 -19.49
N GLY A 170 -6.57 -3.01 -18.30
CA GLY A 170 -8.00 -3.12 -18.05
C GLY A 170 -8.82 -2.07 -18.81
N GLY A 171 -8.37 -0.82 -18.83
CA GLY A 171 -8.99 0.25 -19.60
C GLY A 171 -8.97 -0.03 -21.11
N ALA A 172 -7.85 -0.53 -21.63
CA ALA A 172 -7.73 -0.94 -23.02
C ALA A 172 -8.68 -2.11 -23.38
N ILE A 173 -8.82 -3.09 -22.47
CA ILE A 173 -9.78 -4.19 -22.66
C ILE A 173 -11.21 -3.65 -22.66
N ALA A 174 -11.55 -2.75 -21.75
CA ALA A 174 -12.88 -2.15 -21.63
C ALA A 174 -13.29 -1.29 -22.84
N LEU A 175 -12.35 -0.91 -23.73
CA LEU A 175 -12.67 -0.25 -25.00
C LEU A 175 -13.26 -1.21 -26.04
N VAL A 176 -12.84 -2.47 -26.03
CA VAL A 176 -13.12 -3.45 -27.11
C VAL A 176 -13.96 -4.64 -26.64
N ALA A 177 -14.11 -4.83 -25.31
CA ALA A 177 -14.80 -5.95 -24.73
C ALA A 177 -15.57 -5.54 -23.46
N PRO A 178 -16.56 -6.33 -23.01
CA PRO A 178 -17.21 -6.11 -21.71
C PRO A 178 -16.19 -6.11 -20.56
N THR A 179 -16.45 -5.31 -19.51
CA THR A 179 -15.56 -5.19 -18.36
C THR A 179 -15.23 -6.52 -17.67
N GLN A 180 -16.13 -7.51 -17.74
CA GLN A 180 -15.90 -8.88 -17.28
C GLN A 180 -14.71 -9.57 -17.97
N ALA A 181 -14.40 -9.20 -19.23
CA ALA A 181 -13.27 -9.78 -19.98
C ALA A 181 -11.92 -9.51 -19.31
N VAL A 182 -11.84 -8.51 -18.43
CA VAL A 182 -10.66 -8.22 -17.62
C VAL A 182 -10.26 -9.41 -16.75
N PHE A 183 -11.21 -10.21 -16.28
CA PHE A 183 -10.92 -11.43 -15.53
C PHE A 183 -10.26 -12.52 -16.38
N LEU A 184 -10.54 -12.58 -17.70
CA LEU A 184 -9.79 -13.46 -18.61
C LEU A 184 -8.34 -13.03 -18.76
N PHE A 185 -8.09 -11.72 -18.77
CA PHE A 185 -6.72 -11.20 -18.73
C PHE A 185 -6.01 -11.59 -17.43
N MET A 186 -6.70 -11.54 -16.28
CA MET A 186 -6.15 -12.03 -15.01
C MET A 186 -5.85 -13.53 -15.09
N VAL A 187 -6.74 -14.35 -15.66
CA VAL A 187 -6.50 -15.78 -15.87
C VAL A 187 -5.26 -16.01 -16.73
N ALA A 188 -5.11 -15.27 -17.84
CA ALA A 188 -3.93 -15.35 -18.68
C ALA A 188 -2.65 -14.94 -17.93
N CYS A 189 -2.69 -13.84 -17.19
CA CYS A 189 -1.56 -13.39 -16.36
C CYS A 189 -1.19 -14.43 -15.28
N ALA A 190 -2.18 -14.99 -14.59
CA ALA A 190 -1.96 -16.02 -13.58
C ALA A 190 -1.40 -17.32 -14.19
N ALA A 191 -1.87 -17.71 -15.38
CA ALA A 191 -1.31 -18.85 -16.12
C ALA A 191 0.14 -18.59 -16.58
N ILE A 192 0.43 -17.39 -17.09
CA ILE A 192 1.81 -16.99 -17.45
C ILE A 192 2.70 -17.00 -16.19
N SER A 193 2.21 -16.56 -15.04
CA SER A 193 2.97 -16.56 -13.79
C SER A 193 3.42 -17.95 -13.35
N LEU A 194 2.67 -19.00 -13.70
CA LEU A 194 3.03 -20.39 -13.41
C LEU A 194 4.31 -20.83 -14.13
N ILE A 195 4.62 -20.29 -15.31
CA ILE A 195 5.80 -20.68 -16.09
C ILE A 195 7.11 -20.44 -15.28
N PRO A 196 7.43 -19.19 -14.85
CA PRO A 196 8.58 -18.98 -13.98
C PRO A 196 8.32 -19.49 -12.54
N GLY A 197 7.06 -19.45 -12.08
CA GLY A 197 6.67 -19.85 -10.72
C GLY A 197 6.82 -21.34 -10.43
N TRP A 198 6.72 -22.19 -11.47
CA TRP A 198 6.84 -23.65 -11.31
C TRP A 198 8.17 -24.10 -10.76
N GLY A 199 9.24 -23.41 -11.09
CA GLY A 199 10.60 -23.71 -10.67
C GLY A 199 11.13 -22.83 -9.54
N ILE A 200 10.26 -22.14 -8.79
CA ILE A 200 10.68 -21.42 -7.58
C ILE A 200 11.00 -22.45 -6.50
N GLU A 201 12.20 -22.34 -5.93
CA GLU A 201 12.66 -23.21 -4.85
C GLU A 201 13.14 -22.35 -3.68
N ALA A 202 12.83 -22.78 -2.46
CA ALA A 202 13.44 -22.24 -1.27
C ALA A 202 14.93 -22.60 -1.30
N LEU A 203 15.79 -21.61 -1.15
CA LEU A 203 17.24 -21.81 -1.01
C LEU A 203 17.63 -21.94 0.47
N ARG A 204 16.70 -21.62 1.34
CA ARG A 204 16.84 -21.71 2.79
C ARG A 204 15.54 -22.23 3.39
N GLU A 205 15.64 -23.20 4.29
CA GLU A 205 14.52 -23.50 5.18
C GLU A 205 14.46 -22.39 6.24
N PRO A 206 13.31 -21.77 6.48
CA PRO A 206 13.20 -20.85 7.60
C PRO A 206 13.51 -21.65 8.86
N GLU A 207 14.42 -21.14 9.69
CA GLU A 207 14.53 -21.60 11.06
C GLU A 207 13.17 -21.34 11.71
N VAL A 208 12.38 -22.39 11.83
CA VAL A 208 11.18 -22.34 12.64
C VAL A 208 11.68 -21.98 14.04
N ALA A 209 11.42 -20.77 14.47
CA ALA A 209 11.63 -20.39 15.85
C ALA A 209 10.84 -21.44 16.66
N ALA A 210 11.58 -22.34 17.32
CA ALA A 210 11.01 -23.44 18.10
C ALA A 210 10.28 -22.85 19.31
N GLY A 211 9.13 -22.26 19.09
CA GLY A 211 8.33 -21.55 20.09
C GLY A 211 7.02 -20.97 19.56
N SER A 212 6.85 -20.86 18.22
CA SER A 212 5.62 -20.25 17.66
C SER A 212 4.63 -21.25 17.04
N ALA A 213 4.86 -22.55 17.17
CA ALA A 213 3.97 -23.58 16.61
C ALA A 213 2.68 -23.80 17.43
N ASP A 214 2.59 -23.26 18.65
CA ASP A 214 1.46 -23.47 19.57
C ASP A 214 0.67 -22.19 19.90
N GLU A 215 1.07 -21.03 19.39
CA GLU A 215 0.24 -19.84 19.49
C GLU A 215 -0.79 -19.83 18.35
N GLY A 216 -1.85 -20.62 18.58
CA GLY A 216 -3.06 -20.55 17.81
C GLY A 216 -3.60 -19.13 17.81
N PHE A 217 -3.96 -18.65 16.62
CA PHE A 217 -4.88 -17.54 16.26
C PHE A 217 -4.86 -16.24 17.07
N ASP A 218 -4.05 -16.16 18.10
CA ASP A 218 -3.73 -14.99 18.87
C ASP A 218 -2.38 -14.43 18.37
N ALA A 219 -2.42 -13.67 17.25
CA ALA A 219 -1.48 -12.56 17.19
C ALA A 219 -1.71 -11.82 18.52
N PRO A 220 -0.70 -11.74 19.41
CA PRO A 220 -0.97 -11.31 20.78
C PRO A 220 -1.64 -9.94 20.68
N SER A 221 -2.91 -9.87 21.14
CA SER A 221 -3.63 -8.61 21.30
C SER A 221 -2.80 -7.60 22.10
N GLY A 222 -1.82 -8.08 22.86
CA GLY A 222 -0.74 -7.32 23.46
C GLY A 222 0.25 -6.67 22.48
N SER A 223 0.41 -7.12 21.24
CA SER A 223 1.39 -6.51 20.30
C SER A 223 0.88 -5.23 19.65
N VAL A 224 -0.39 -5.17 19.27
CA VAL A 224 -0.99 -3.97 18.68
C VAL A 224 -1.27 -2.93 19.75
N SER A 225 -1.79 -3.33 20.92
CA SER A 225 -1.99 -2.43 22.07
C SER A 225 -0.66 -1.86 22.58
N ALA A 226 0.40 -2.64 22.61
CA ALA A 226 1.74 -2.16 22.93
C ALA A 226 2.26 -1.16 21.87
N GLY A 227 1.91 -1.34 20.59
CA GLY A 227 2.18 -0.38 19.53
C GLY A 227 1.49 0.96 19.77
N PHE A 228 0.20 0.94 20.13
CA PHE A 228 -0.55 2.16 20.50
C PHE A 228 0.06 2.86 21.72
N SER A 229 0.50 2.13 22.74
CA SER A 229 1.18 2.72 23.90
C SER A 229 2.44 3.49 23.50
N VAL A 230 3.24 2.98 22.57
CA VAL A 230 4.43 3.67 22.04
C VAL A 230 4.01 4.90 21.22
N ILE A 231 3.00 4.78 20.37
CA ILE A 231 2.49 5.90 19.56
C ILE A 231 2.05 7.05 20.44
N PHE A 232 1.19 6.78 21.42
CA PHE A 232 0.65 7.81 22.30
C PHE A 232 1.63 8.30 23.37
N GLY A 233 2.75 7.59 23.59
CA GLY A 233 3.87 8.04 24.41
C GLY A 233 4.78 9.06 23.71
N SER A 234 4.72 9.18 22.39
CA SER A 234 5.53 10.12 21.61
C SER A 234 4.66 11.19 20.94
N LYS A 235 4.97 12.47 21.15
CA LYS A 235 4.24 13.57 20.52
C LYS A 235 4.26 13.49 19.00
N VAL A 236 5.41 13.17 18.42
CA VAL A 236 5.59 13.04 16.96
C VAL A 236 4.76 11.87 16.41
N LEU A 237 4.87 10.68 17.00
CA LEU A 237 4.13 9.51 16.56
C LEU A 237 2.61 9.69 16.72
N THR A 238 2.16 10.33 17.81
CA THR A 238 0.75 10.69 18.02
C THR A 238 0.25 11.63 16.93
N LEU A 239 1.01 12.66 16.58
CA LEU A 239 0.67 13.60 15.53
C LEU A 239 0.61 12.90 14.17
N LEU A 240 1.61 12.07 13.85
CA LEU A 240 1.65 11.27 12.63
C LEU A 240 0.43 10.34 12.54
N PHE A 241 0.10 9.65 13.63
CA PHE A 241 -1.04 8.74 13.67
C PHE A 241 -2.36 9.47 13.36
N TRP A 242 -2.66 10.55 14.07
CA TRP A 242 -3.90 11.28 13.86
C TRP A 242 -3.94 11.98 12.50
N ALA A 243 -2.85 12.59 12.05
CA ALA A 243 -2.78 13.24 10.75
C ALA A 243 -3.03 12.25 9.61
N THR A 244 -2.42 11.06 9.67
CA THR A 244 -2.59 10.02 8.65
C THR A 244 -3.98 9.40 8.73
N MET A 245 -4.42 8.99 9.91
CA MET A 245 -5.73 8.37 10.12
C MET A 245 -6.87 9.26 9.65
N LEU A 246 -6.89 10.52 10.08
CA LEU A 246 -7.96 11.44 9.72
C LEU A 246 -7.93 11.82 8.23
N SER A 247 -6.74 11.93 7.63
CA SER A 247 -6.63 12.15 6.19
C SER A 247 -7.11 10.93 5.39
N PHE A 248 -6.77 9.71 5.82
CA PHE A 248 -7.23 8.49 5.16
C PHE A 248 -8.74 8.24 5.29
N MET A 249 -9.40 8.82 6.31
CA MET A 249 -10.87 8.80 6.37
C MET A 249 -11.53 9.39 5.12
N GLY A 250 -10.93 10.40 4.48
CA GLY A 250 -11.43 10.92 3.22
C GLY A 250 -11.40 9.88 2.09
N TYR A 251 -10.35 9.04 2.04
CA TYR A 251 -10.17 8.09 0.93
C TYR A 251 -11.12 6.89 0.94
N GLY A 252 -11.60 6.46 2.09
CA GLY A 252 -12.49 5.30 2.17
C GLY A 252 -13.82 5.45 1.41
N ALA A 253 -14.24 6.69 1.11
CA ALA A 253 -15.43 6.95 0.30
C ALA A 253 -15.14 6.88 -1.22
N PHE A 254 -13.88 7.00 -1.65
CA PHE A 254 -13.54 6.99 -3.08
C PHE A 254 -13.75 5.62 -3.71
N ASP A 255 -13.30 4.55 -3.07
CA ASP A 255 -13.38 3.20 -3.61
C ASP A 255 -14.76 2.82 -4.17
N PRO A 256 -15.87 2.94 -3.41
CA PRO A 256 -17.19 2.57 -3.90
C PRO A 256 -17.82 3.60 -4.84
N LEU A 257 -17.39 4.88 -4.78
CA LEU A 257 -18.03 5.98 -5.49
C LEU A 257 -17.31 6.38 -6.78
N GLU A 258 -16.03 6.03 -6.92
CA GLU A 258 -15.20 6.50 -8.02
C GLU A 258 -15.74 6.04 -9.38
N SER A 259 -16.15 4.78 -9.51
CA SER A 259 -16.74 4.27 -10.77
C SER A 259 -18.05 4.97 -11.14
N LEU A 260 -18.85 5.31 -10.12
CA LEU A 260 -20.09 6.08 -10.31
C LEU A 260 -19.81 7.53 -10.70
N PHE A 261 -18.75 8.13 -10.12
CA PHE A 261 -18.31 9.46 -10.52
C PHE A 261 -17.91 9.52 -12.01
N TYR A 262 -17.23 8.49 -12.53
CA TYR A 262 -16.93 8.40 -13.96
C TYR A 262 -18.19 8.31 -14.80
N ARG A 263 -19.15 7.46 -14.42
CA ARG A 263 -20.39 7.25 -15.16
C ARG A 263 -21.33 8.46 -15.09
N ASP A 264 -21.59 8.96 -13.90
CA ASP A 264 -22.71 9.88 -13.63
C ASP A 264 -22.31 11.34 -13.70
N VAL A 265 -21.05 11.68 -13.36
CA VAL A 265 -20.55 13.07 -13.29
C VAL A 265 -19.67 13.39 -14.48
N LEU A 266 -18.59 12.61 -14.72
CA LEU A 266 -17.72 12.82 -15.87
C LEU A 266 -18.36 12.34 -17.18
N LYS A 267 -19.36 11.46 -17.10
CA LYS A 267 -20.10 10.88 -18.25
C LYS A 267 -19.18 10.19 -19.25
N VAL A 268 -18.20 9.45 -18.74
CA VAL A 268 -17.21 8.70 -19.52
C VAL A 268 -17.39 7.20 -19.34
N GLY A 269 -16.87 6.41 -20.28
CA GLY A 269 -16.94 4.95 -20.22
C GLY A 269 -15.94 4.33 -19.27
N ALA A 270 -16.07 3.01 -19.01
CA ALA A 270 -15.24 2.23 -18.09
C ALA A 270 -13.72 2.32 -18.38
N ALA A 271 -13.33 2.52 -19.64
CA ALA A 271 -11.94 2.68 -20.03
C ALA A 271 -11.23 3.83 -19.30
N TRP A 272 -11.96 4.90 -18.95
CA TRP A 272 -11.40 6.04 -18.23
C TRP A 272 -10.97 5.72 -16.80
N MET A 273 -11.54 4.69 -16.17
CA MET A 273 -11.03 4.15 -14.91
C MET A 273 -9.55 3.75 -15.05
N GLY A 274 -9.22 3.08 -16.16
CA GLY A 274 -7.85 2.69 -16.47
C GLY A 274 -6.93 3.89 -16.79
N TRP A 275 -7.39 4.82 -17.62
CA TRP A 275 -6.59 5.97 -18.04
C TRP A 275 -6.29 6.94 -16.90
N LEU A 276 -7.27 7.26 -16.05
CA LEU A 276 -7.07 8.13 -14.91
C LEU A 276 -6.19 7.48 -13.83
N SER A 277 -6.39 6.19 -13.56
CA SER A 277 -5.50 5.42 -12.67
C SER A 277 -4.07 5.36 -13.20
N ALA A 278 -3.90 5.19 -14.52
CA ALA A 278 -2.59 5.23 -15.17
C ALA A 278 -1.90 6.58 -14.98
N LEU A 279 -2.64 7.68 -15.14
CA LEU A 279 -2.12 9.03 -14.98
C LEU A 279 -1.69 9.29 -13.54
N SER A 280 -2.48 8.82 -12.55
CA SER A 280 -2.10 8.81 -11.14
C SER A 280 -0.82 7.98 -10.92
N GLY A 281 -0.71 6.81 -11.57
CA GLY A 281 0.48 5.97 -11.50
C GLY A 281 1.73 6.64 -12.07
N VAL A 282 1.62 7.34 -13.21
CA VAL A 282 2.73 8.14 -13.78
C VAL A 282 3.13 9.26 -12.82
N GLY A 283 2.15 9.97 -12.26
CA GLY A 283 2.39 10.94 -11.18
C GLY A 283 3.11 10.29 -10.00
N GLY A 284 2.69 9.08 -9.62
CA GLY A 284 3.28 8.31 -8.53
C GLY A 284 4.75 7.94 -8.74
N LEU A 285 5.14 7.56 -9.96
CA LEU A 285 6.56 7.33 -10.29
C LEU A 285 7.39 8.60 -10.08
N LEU A 286 6.87 9.75 -10.50
CA LEU A 286 7.52 11.04 -10.29
C LEU A 286 7.59 11.39 -8.80
N GLY A 287 6.51 11.20 -8.04
CA GLY A 287 6.47 11.45 -6.60
C GLY A 287 7.45 10.57 -5.81
N ALA A 288 7.54 9.29 -6.14
CA ALA A 288 8.51 8.37 -5.53
C ALA A 288 9.95 8.76 -5.88
N ALA A 289 10.21 9.19 -7.12
CA ALA A 289 11.53 9.67 -7.52
C ALA A 289 11.92 10.95 -6.75
N ILE A 290 10.99 11.90 -6.60
CA ILE A 290 11.20 13.13 -5.80
C ILE A 290 11.51 12.76 -4.35
N ALA A 291 10.70 11.89 -3.73
CA ALA A 291 10.92 11.45 -2.35
C ALA A 291 12.28 10.76 -2.16
N GLY A 292 12.72 9.99 -3.15
CA GLY A 292 14.00 9.27 -3.11
C GLY A 292 15.25 10.16 -3.19
N VAL A 293 15.13 11.36 -3.76
CA VAL A 293 16.23 12.34 -3.87
C VAL A 293 16.09 13.49 -2.86
N LEU A 294 15.04 13.48 -2.05
CA LEU A 294 14.78 14.54 -1.08
C LEU A 294 15.87 14.54 -0.01
N PRO A 295 16.57 15.66 0.23
CA PRO A 295 17.56 15.75 1.30
C PRO A 295 16.93 15.44 2.65
N PRO A 296 17.64 14.76 3.59
CA PRO A 296 17.11 14.38 4.90
C PRO A 296 16.44 15.53 5.67
N ARG A 297 17.01 16.74 5.58
CA ARG A 297 16.48 17.96 6.21
C ARG A 297 15.03 18.30 5.83
N PHE A 298 14.51 17.75 4.72
CA PHE A 298 13.13 17.93 4.29
C PHE A 298 12.23 16.75 4.68
N VAL A 299 12.77 15.68 5.29
CA VAL A 299 12.01 14.55 5.81
C VAL A 299 11.62 14.87 7.25
N ASN A 300 10.55 15.61 7.44
CA ASN A 300 10.05 16.04 8.74
C ASN A 300 8.51 16.07 8.76
N VAL A 301 7.95 16.23 9.95
CA VAL A 301 6.49 16.25 10.17
C VAL A 301 5.79 17.32 9.33
N ARG A 302 6.41 18.49 9.17
CA ARG A 302 5.84 19.58 8.35
C ARG A 302 5.74 19.19 6.88
N ALA A 303 6.78 18.56 6.33
CA ALA A 303 6.77 18.07 4.95
C ALA A 303 5.67 17.01 4.74
N LEU A 304 5.48 16.10 5.70
CA LEU A 304 4.41 15.11 5.64
C LEU A 304 3.03 15.77 5.58
N LEU A 305 2.76 16.77 6.42
CA LEU A 305 1.49 17.51 6.42
C LEU A 305 1.28 18.29 5.12
N VAL A 306 2.34 18.87 4.55
CA VAL A 306 2.27 19.53 3.24
C VAL A 306 1.95 18.51 2.13
N VAL A 307 2.58 17.34 2.14
CA VAL A 307 2.28 16.27 1.18
C VAL A 307 0.84 15.80 1.32
N LEU A 308 0.33 15.60 2.54
CA LEU A 308 -1.08 15.27 2.78
C LEU A 308 -2.02 16.37 2.28
N PHE A 309 -1.69 17.64 2.51
CA PHE A 309 -2.47 18.77 1.98
C PHE A 309 -2.50 18.76 0.45
N VAL A 310 -1.35 18.56 -0.23
CA VAL A 310 -1.28 18.48 -1.70
C VAL A 310 -2.06 17.27 -2.22
N THR A 311 -2.01 16.13 -1.51
CA THR A 311 -2.80 14.94 -1.81
C THR A 311 -4.30 15.26 -1.77
N GLY A 312 -4.76 15.95 -0.73
CA GLY A 312 -6.15 16.40 -0.61
C GLY A 312 -6.54 17.43 -1.67
N ALA A 313 -5.67 18.38 -1.98
CA ALA A 313 -5.91 19.37 -3.03
C ALA A 313 -6.01 18.70 -4.41
N GLY A 314 -5.15 17.72 -4.71
CA GLY A 314 -5.26 16.88 -5.91
C GLY A 314 -6.56 16.11 -5.97
N SER A 315 -6.98 15.50 -4.85
CA SER A 315 -8.26 14.79 -4.75
C SER A 315 -9.46 15.73 -4.98
N LEU A 316 -9.45 16.92 -4.40
CA LEU A 316 -10.49 17.93 -4.64
C LEU A 316 -10.53 18.36 -6.10
N LEU A 317 -9.38 18.68 -6.68
CA LEU A 317 -9.30 19.07 -8.09
C LEU A 317 -9.86 17.96 -9.00
N TYR A 318 -9.59 16.70 -8.65
CA TYR A 318 -10.08 15.52 -9.36
C TYR A 318 -11.61 15.45 -9.39
N VAL A 319 -12.28 15.70 -8.27
CA VAL A 319 -13.74 15.46 -8.13
C VAL A 319 -14.59 16.73 -8.14
N ALA A 320 -13.98 17.92 -8.06
CA ALA A 320 -14.72 19.18 -7.91
C ALA A 320 -15.52 19.59 -9.16
N THR A 321 -15.12 19.09 -10.34
CA THR A 321 -15.72 19.50 -11.60
C THR A 321 -16.10 18.31 -12.49
N PRO A 322 -17.07 18.48 -13.41
CA PRO A 322 -17.39 17.43 -14.38
C PRO A 322 -16.46 17.41 -15.60
N TYR A 323 -15.36 18.15 -15.56
CA TYR A 323 -14.44 18.26 -16.68
C TYR A 323 -13.31 17.24 -16.59
N VAL A 324 -13.22 16.34 -17.57
CA VAL A 324 -12.23 15.25 -17.63
C VAL A 324 -10.78 15.78 -17.57
N LEU A 325 -10.47 16.91 -18.24
CA LEU A 325 -9.12 17.48 -18.20
C LEU A 325 -8.73 17.94 -16.80
N VAL A 326 -9.67 18.50 -16.03
CA VAL A 326 -9.45 18.89 -14.63
C VAL A 326 -9.24 17.66 -13.75
N ALA A 327 -10.05 16.63 -13.99
CA ALA A 327 -9.89 15.34 -13.32
C ALA A 327 -8.53 14.70 -13.60
N CYS A 328 -8.04 14.78 -14.85
CA CYS A 328 -6.69 14.33 -15.23
C CYS A 328 -5.59 15.07 -14.44
N ALA A 329 -5.67 16.40 -14.35
CA ALA A 329 -4.71 17.19 -13.58
C ALA A 329 -4.76 16.85 -12.09
N GLY A 330 -5.97 16.67 -11.53
CA GLY A 330 -6.18 16.24 -10.14
C GLY A 330 -5.57 14.89 -9.85
N GLN A 331 -5.81 13.89 -10.69
CA GLN A 331 -5.28 12.53 -10.56
C GLN A 331 -3.75 12.48 -10.67
N PHE A 332 -3.16 13.30 -11.55
CA PHE A 332 -1.70 13.39 -11.64
C PHE A 332 -1.08 13.97 -10.37
N ILE A 333 -1.63 15.10 -9.87
CA ILE A 333 -1.16 15.73 -8.62
C ILE A 333 -1.33 14.79 -7.44
N LEU A 334 -2.49 14.13 -7.36
CA LEU A 334 -2.79 13.12 -6.34
C LEU A 334 -1.74 11.99 -6.37
N GLY A 335 -1.43 11.45 -7.54
CA GLY A 335 -0.43 10.41 -7.70
C GLY A 335 0.96 10.84 -7.23
N VAL A 336 1.42 12.03 -7.61
CA VAL A 336 2.71 12.59 -7.17
C VAL A 336 2.78 12.68 -5.65
N ALA A 337 1.78 13.29 -5.03
CA ALA A 337 1.77 13.52 -3.59
C ALA A 337 1.60 12.21 -2.79
N PHE A 338 0.66 11.36 -3.19
CA PHE A 338 0.39 10.09 -2.51
C PHE A 338 1.59 9.14 -2.49
N SER A 339 2.34 9.07 -3.60
CA SER A 339 3.54 8.23 -3.67
C SER A 339 4.73 8.79 -2.89
N ALA A 340 4.79 10.09 -2.66
CA ALA A 340 5.80 10.70 -1.80
C ALA A 340 5.47 10.52 -0.30
N PHE A 341 4.20 10.35 0.04
CA PHE A 341 3.72 10.22 1.41
C PHE A 341 4.32 9.00 2.14
N GLY A 342 4.28 7.82 1.51
CA GLY A 342 4.72 6.56 2.13
C GLY A 342 6.16 6.61 2.65
N PRO A 343 7.17 6.90 1.80
CA PRO A 343 8.56 6.97 2.21
C PRO A 343 8.82 8.00 3.33
N ILE A 344 8.20 9.17 3.27
CA ILE A 344 8.35 10.21 4.29
C ILE A 344 7.78 9.72 5.62
N LYS A 345 6.55 9.18 5.62
CA LYS A 345 5.90 8.63 6.81
C LYS A 345 6.73 7.51 7.43
N ASP A 346 7.15 6.54 6.61
CA ASP A 346 7.87 5.36 7.10
C ASP A 346 9.23 5.75 7.70
N THR A 347 9.92 6.71 7.08
CA THR A 347 11.16 7.26 7.63
C THR A 347 10.94 7.94 8.98
N LEU A 348 9.91 8.78 9.10
CA LEU A 348 9.59 9.45 10.37
C LEU A 348 9.22 8.45 11.47
N VAL A 349 8.45 7.41 11.15
CA VAL A 349 8.14 6.34 12.10
C VAL A 349 9.41 5.62 12.54
N GLN A 350 10.33 5.32 11.61
CA GLN A 350 11.59 4.64 11.94
C GLN A 350 12.52 5.48 12.81
N ILE A 351 12.61 6.79 12.57
CA ILE A 351 13.47 7.70 13.37
C ILE A 351 12.94 7.87 14.80
N HIS A 352 11.61 7.85 14.99
CA HIS A 352 11.00 8.13 16.30
C HIS A 352 10.56 6.87 17.05
N THR A 353 10.91 5.67 16.56
CA THR A 353 10.54 4.39 17.18
C THR A 353 11.78 3.57 17.50
N PRO A 354 11.95 3.06 18.73
CA PRO A 354 13.00 2.10 19.05
C PRO A 354 12.93 0.86 18.15
N LEU A 355 14.11 0.32 17.76
CA LEU A 355 14.22 -0.78 16.81
C LEU A 355 13.43 -2.03 17.22
N ASP A 356 13.39 -2.34 18.51
CA ASP A 356 12.66 -3.47 19.09
C ASP A 356 11.12 -3.31 19.03
N ARG A 357 10.60 -2.11 18.71
CA ARG A 357 9.18 -1.77 18.72
C ARG A 357 8.64 -1.34 17.36
N ILE A 358 9.47 -1.18 16.33
CA ILE A 358 9.08 -0.71 14.99
C ILE A 358 7.95 -1.56 14.40
N GLY A 359 8.02 -2.89 14.54
CA GLY A 359 6.98 -3.79 14.04
C GLY A 359 5.62 -3.54 14.69
N ARG A 360 5.59 -3.33 16.01
CA ARG A 360 4.36 -3.05 16.77
C ARG A 360 3.76 -1.71 16.41
N VAL A 361 4.59 -0.68 16.26
CA VAL A 361 4.14 0.67 15.85
C VAL A 361 3.57 0.63 14.43
N ASN A 362 4.25 -0.03 13.48
CA ASN A 362 3.74 -0.17 12.12
C ASN A 362 2.42 -0.95 12.06
N ALA A 363 2.26 -1.99 12.86
CA ALA A 363 1.02 -2.73 12.96
C ALA A 363 -0.13 -1.86 13.50
N ALA A 364 0.12 -1.06 14.54
CA ALA A 364 -0.86 -0.15 15.12
C ALA A 364 -1.21 1.01 14.16
N MET A 365 -0.23 1.58 13.45
CA MET A 365 -0.47 2.57 12.39
C MET A 365 -1.33 1.99 11.25
N GLY A 366 -1.01 0.77 10.81
CA GLY A 366 -1.79 0.05 9.78
C GLY A 366 -3.22 -0.23 10.22
N ALA A 367 -3.43 -0.68 11.46
CA ALA A 367 -4.76 -0.90 12.01
C ALA A 367 -5.59 0.39 12.06
N GLY A 368 -4.98 1.51 12.46
CA GLY A 368 -5.63 2.83 12.45
C GLY A 368 -6.04 3.27 11.04
N ASN A 369 -5.17 3.11 10.06
CA ASN A 369 -5.46 3.46 8.66
C ASN A 369 -6.58 2.58 8.06
N ASN A 370 -6.56 1.26 8.34
CA ASN A 370 -7.62 0.36 7.88
C ASN A 370 -8.98 0.72 8.48
N LEU A 371 -9.02 1.04 9.78
CA LEU A 371 -10.23 1.48 10.45
C LEU A 371 -10.73 2.81 9.87
N ALA A 372 -9.81 3.75 9.62
CA ALA A 372 -10.12 5.04 9.00
C ALA A 372 -10.77 4.88 7.61
N GLY A 373 -10.30 3.93 6.80
CA GLY A 373 -10.90 3.62 5.49
C GLY A 373 -12.25 2.92 5.58
N ALA A 374 -12.46 2.06 6.57
CA ALA A 374 -13.69 1.28 6.72
C ALA A 374 -14.91 2.14 7.08
N ILE A 375 -14.75 3.17 7.93
CA ILE A 375 -15.85 4.03 8.37
C ILE A 375 -16.51 4.76 7.19
N PRO A 376 -15.78 5.51 6.34
CA PRO A 376 -16.38 6.19 5.20
C PRO A 376 -16.94 5.23 4.14
N LEU A 377 -16.33 4.06 3.94
CA LEU A 377 -16.86 3.03 3.06
C LEU A 377 -18.29 2.63 3.46
N LEU A 378 -18.56 2.43 4.76
CA LEU A 378 -19.87 2.08 5.27
C LEU A 378 -20.86 3.26 5.22
N CYS A 379 -20.38 4.50 5.39
CA CYS A 379 -21.22 5.70 5.37
C CYS A 379 -21.46 6.23 3.93
N ALA A 380 -20.65 5.85 2.95
CA ALA A 380 -20.70 6.35 1.59
C ALA A 380 -22.08 6.23 0.93
N PRO A 381 -22.86 5.13 1.06
CA PRO A 381 -24.19 5.03 0.48
C PRO A 381 -25.16 6.07 1.06
N ALA A 382 -25.15 6.25 2.38
CA ALA A 382 -26.03 7.21 3.05
C ALA A 382 -25.66 8.65 2.66
N LEU A 383 -24.39 9.00 2.65
CA LEU A 383 -23.89 10.31 2.24
C LEU A 383 -24.21 10.60 0.77
N ALA A 384 -24.00 9.64 -0.11
CA ALA A 384 -24.28 9.78 -1.53
C ALA A 384 -25.80 9.93 -1.81
N HIS A 385 -26.65 9.34 -0.99
CA HIS A 385 -28.10 9.56 -1.07
C HIS A 385 -28.49 11.00 -0.71
N ILE A 386 -27.79 11.63 0.24
CA ILE A 386 -28.10 12.99 0.74
C ILE A 386 -27.45 14.05 -0.16
N MET A 387 -26.17 13.88 -0.51
CA MET A 387 -25.34 14.90 -1.15
C MET A 387 -25.03 14.58 -2.63
N GLY A 388 -25.45 13.42 -3.13
CA GLY A 388 -25.04 12.89 -4.42
C GLY A 388 -23.61 12.32 -4.40
N VAL A 389 -23.25 11.62 -5.47
CA VAL A 389 -21.91 10.98 -5.62
C VAL A 389 -20.81 12.04 -5.58
N GLN A 390 -20.92 13.09 -6.40
CA GLN A 390 -19.94 14.16 -6.46
C GLN A 390 -19.82 14.91 -5.14
N GLY A 391 -20.96 15.27 -4.50
CA GLY A 391 -20.96 15.98 -3.23
C GLY A 391 -20.25 15.20 -2.12
N THR A 392 -20.46 13.89 -2.06
CA THR A 392 -19.78 13.00 -1.10
C THR A 392 -18.27 12.95 -1.33
N LEU A 393 -17.83 12.82 -2.58
CA LEU A 393 -16.41 12.82 -2.92
C LEU A 393 -15.74 14.16 -2.65
N VAL A 394 -16.44 15.28 -2.92
CA VAL A 394 -15.95 16.63 -2.59
C VAL A 394 -15.82 16.78 -1.07
N ALA A 395 -16.83 16.36 -0.29
CA ALA A 395 -16.76 16.40 1.17
C ALA A 395 -15.60 15.57 1.72
N ALA A 396 -15.37 14.38 1.15
CA ALA A 396 -14.23 13.54 1.46
C ALA A 396 -12.89 14.22 1.13
N GLY A 397 -12.76 14.83 -0.06
CA GLY A 397 -11.58 15.59 -0.47
C GLY A 397 -11.33 16.81 0.42
N VAL A 398 -12.37 17.54 0.83
CA VAL A 398 -12.29 18.65 1.79
C VAL A 398 -11.73 18.18 3.12
N LEU A 399 -12.15 17.02 3.63
CA LEU A 399 -11.62 16.45 4.86
C LEU A 399 -10.10 16.22 4.75
N VAL A 400 -9.63 15.64 3.63
CA VAL A 400 -8.21 15.39 3.39
C VAL A 400 -7.38 16.68 3.31
N VAL A 401 -7.97 17.80 2.84
CA VAL A 401 -7.31 19.12 2.81
C VAL A 401 -7.32 19.78 4.17
N VAL A 402 -8.50 19.81 4.81
CA VAL A 402 -8.71 20.60 6.04
C VAL A 402 -7.93 20.03 7.21
N VAL A 403 -7.83 18.71 7.34
CA VAL A 403 -7.14 18.07 8.47
C VAL A 403 -5.66 18.49 8.55
N PRO A 404 -4.82 18.27 7.53
CA PRO A 404 -3.41 18.67 7.62
C PRO A 404 -3.23 20.20 7.72
N LEU A 405 -4.10 20.98 7.06
CA LEU A 405 -4.08 22.43 7.14
C LEU A 405 -4.41 22.93 8.55
N ALA A 406 -5.44 22.38 9.17
CA ALA A 406 -5.81 22.69 10.54
C ALA A 406 -4.68 22.37 11.53
N ILE A 407 -4.06 21.21 11.37
CA ILE A 407 -2.89 20.80 12.19
C ILE A 407 -1.73 21.79 11.99
N LEU A 408 -1.43 22.18 10.74
CA LEU A 408 -0.37 23.14 10.44
C LEU A 408 -0.64 24.51 11.05
N ILE A 409 -1.89 24.98 11.04
CA ILE A 409 -2.27 26.29 11.60
C ILE A 409 -2.30 26.23 13.13
N MET A 410 -2.99 25.22 13.70
CA MET A 410 -3.22 25.16 15.15
C MET A 410 -1.97 24.78 15.94
N ARG A 411 -1.11 23.90 15.37
CA ARG A 411 0.11 23.42 16.02
C ARG A 411 1.39 23.85 15.31
N GLY A 412 1.33 24.91 14.51
CA GLY A 412 2.48 25.36 13.70
C GLY A 412 3.74 25.70 14.50
N ARG A 413 3.59 26.25 15.73
CA ARG A 413 4.71 26.51 16.64
C ARG A 413 5.30 25.20 17.19
N GLU A 414 4.46 24.32 17.69
CA GLU A 414 4.87 22.99 18.19
C GLU A 414 5.57 22.17 17.11
N ILE A 415 5.07 22.21 15.88
CA ILE A 415 5.71 21.57 14.71
C ILE A 415 7.04 22.25 14.38
N GLY A 416 7.13 23.56 14.51
CA GLY A 416 8.40 24.30 14.36
C GLY A 416 9.46 23.81 15.32
N ASP A 417 9.11 23.75 16.60
CA ASP A 417 9.99 23.30 17.68
C ASP A 417 10.44 21.84 17.45
N LEU A 418 9.53 20.95 17.05
CA LEU A 418 9.86 19.55 16.71
C LEU A 418 10.83 19.44 15.52
N VAL A 419 10.63 20.23 14.47
CA VAL A 419 11.54 20.27 13.31
C VAL A 419 12.92 20.82 13.68
N ASP A 420 12.97 21.79 14.57
CA ASP A 420 14.24 22.36 15.03
C ASP A 420 14.98 21.38 15.97
N GLU A 421 14.27 20.63 16.81
CA GLU A 421 14.83 19.52 17.58
C GLU A 421 15.37 18.39 16.68
N GLU A 422 14.64 18.01 15.63
CA GLU A 422 15.11 17.02 14.64
C GLU A 422 16.40 17.49 13.96
N ARG A 423 16.46 18.74 13.52
CA ARG A 423 17.66 19.34 12.91
C ARG A 423 18.85 19.43 13.87
N ALA A 424 18.59 19.76 15.13
CA ALA A 424 19.64 19.82 16.14
C ALA A 424 20.25 18.44 16.44
N ARG A 425 19.41 17.38 16.44
CA ARG A 425 19.88 15.98 16.58
C ARG A 425 20.73 15.56 15.38
N GLU A 426 20.31 15.86 14.15
CA GLU A 426 21.11 15.59 12.95
C GLU A 426 22.46 16.33 12.98
N ALA A 427 22.49 17.60 13.36
CA ALA A 427 23.71 18.38 13.46
C ALA A 427 24.65 17.87 14.56
N GLY A 428 24.11 17.42 15.69
CA GLY A 428 24.86 16.77 16.77
C GLY A 428 25.50 15.44 16.36
N CYS A 429 24.76 14.59 15.62
CA CYS A 429 25.28 13.34 15.07
C CYS A 429 26.46 13.58 14.11
N PHE A 430 26.36 14.53 13.20
CA PHE A 430 27.47 14.88 12.28
C PHE A 430 28.69 15.44 12.99
N ALA A 431 28.51 16.13 14.11
CA ALA A 431 29.62 16.65 14.94
C ALA A 431 30.37 15.54 15.70
N ASP A 432 29.67 14.48 16.11
CA ASP A 432 30.23 13.31 16.79
C ASP A 432 30.90 12.33 15.84
N GLU A 433 30.33 12.11 14.61
CA GLU A 433 30.99 11.31 13.57
C GLU A 433 32.32 11.93 13.11
N GLY A 434 32.45 13.24 13.14
CA GLY A 434 33.69 13.95 12.85
C GLY A 434 34.76 13.84 13.98
N ARG A 435 34.36 13.40 15.17
CA ARG A 435 35.28 13.30 16.36
C ARG A 435 35.64 11.86 16.73
N ALA A 436 34.78 10.90 16.46
CA ALA A 436 35.02 9.49 16.73
C ALA A 436 34.46 8.67 15.57
N GLY A 437 35.26 7.93 14.84
CA GLY A 437 34.79 7.06 13.75
C GLY A 437 33.85 5.92 14.23
N GLY A 438 32.79 6.29 14.95
CA GLY A 438 31.79 5.43 15.57
C GLY A 438 30.38 5.75 15.07
N VAL A 439 29.64 4.71 14.73
CA VAL A 439 28.23 4.73 14.35
C VAL A 439 27.40 5.31 15.51
N CYS A 440 26.62 6.37 15.29
CA CYS A 440 25.62 6.85 16.24
C CYS A 440 24.60 5.75 16.55
N GLY A 441 24.77 5.05 17.65
CA GLY A 441 23.76 4.20 18.24
C GLY A 441 22.72 5.08 18.94
N PHE A 442 21.44 4.86 18.65
CA PHE A 442 20.33 5.48 19.37
C PHE A 442 20.40 5.11 20.86
N GLY A 443 20.90 6.03 21.68
CA GLY A 443 21.05 5.85 23.11
C GLY A 443 19.75 6.11 23.87
N ASP A 444 19.56 5.31 24.89
CA ASP A 444 18.46 5.24 25.86
C ASP A 444 18.34 6.46 26.81
N ASP A 445 18.51 7.68 26.35
CA ASP A 445 18.56 8.88 27.22
C ASP A 445 17.22 9.60 27.33
N GLY A 446 16.13 8.89 27.71
CA GLY A 446 14.83 9.50 27.90
C GLY A 446 14.01 9.08 29.11
N LEU A 447 14.47 8.14 29.96
CA LEU A 447 13.68 7.61 31.08
C LEU A 447 14.40 7.62 32.46
N ALA A 448 15.44 8.41 32.62
CA ALA A 448 16.13 8.55 33.93
C ALA A 448 16.05 9.99 34.49
N GLY A 449 14.84 10.43 34.84
CA GLY A 449 14.61 11.74 35.46
C GLY A 449 13.50 11.68 36.52
N GLY A 450 13.74 10.95 37.61
CA GLY A 450 12.76 10.98 38.70
C GLY A 450 12.91 9.90 39.74
N GLN A 451 14.01 9.88 40.49
CA GLN A 451 14.02 9.45 41.92
C GLN A 451 15.44 9.50 42.48
N SER A 452 15.77 10.60 43.13
CA SER A 452 16.61 10.59 44.35
C SER A 452 16.47 11.93 45.04
N LYS A 453 15.56 12.03 46.00
CA LYS A 453 15.72 12.86 47.22
C LYS A 453 14.85 12.27 48.31
N GLY A 454 15.49 11.82 49.38
CA GLY A 454 14.82 11.63 50.67
C GLY A 454 15.25 10.38 51.44
N LEU A 455 16.34 10.49 52.23
CA LEU A 455 16.73 9.73 53.44
C LEU A 455 17.11 8.27 53.25
#